data_16aa252786eee0c0d48c5535e5e71f0b
#
_entry.id   16aa252786eee0c0d48c5535e5e71f0b
#
_cell.length_a   1.000
_cell.length_b   1.000
_cell.length_c   1.000
_cell.angle_alpha   90.00
_cell.angle_beta   90.00
_cell.angle_gamma   90.00
#
_symmetry.space_group_name_H-M   'P 1'
#
loop_
_entity.id
_entity.type
_entity.pdbx_description
1 polymer ?
#
loop_
_entity_poly.entity_id
_entity_poly.type
_entity_poly.pdbx_seq_one_letter_code
_entity_poly.pdbx_strand_id
1 'polypeptide(L)'
;RVLSLVLFIFLFIPALNPARISENISRNVSLFTSGFAYGTYTKNIERALIRGWLPYYVINIAFFSSMIACIGIIACGLGSCVSVGNNKLKRYAHIALIAGSSLVILSMFGILYSYNLICSSPNVNRLAPIEPAGYVFFVVLAAIILICSIISFIKTPAPEKDEKCHIDAPLQLFLMILPFLILVFIFSYLPLWGWRYAFFDYSAGDVLSMENWVGFKWFKAPFENAATRSDIIRVLRNTLAMSGLGILTSWCPMFFAIFLAEIRNTKVRRVIQTLT
;
A
#
# COMPACT_ATOMS: atom_id res chain seq x y z
N ARG A 1 -6.70 12.50 10.17
CA ARG A 1 -7.15 11.60 9.10
C ARG A 1 -6.32 11.76 7.84
N VAL A 2 -6.25 12.95 7.24
CA VAL A 2 -5.43 13.19 6.02
C VAL A 2 -3.97 12.83 6.26
N LEU A 3 -3.39 13.25 7.37
CA LEU A 3 -2.00 12.95 7.71
C LEU A 3 -1.73 11.44 7.88
N SER A 4 -2.65 10.69 8.46
CA SER A 4 -2.51 9.23 8.58
C SER A 4 -2.62 8.52 7.22
N LEU A 5 -3.43 9.05 6.30
CA LEU A 5 -3.50 8.57 4.93
C LEU A 5 -2.20 8.87 4.17
N VAL A 6 -1.65 10.07 4.32
CA VAL A 6 -0.35 10.44 3.74
C VAL A 6 0.76 9.53 4.27
N LEU A 7 0.79 9.29 5.59
CA LEU A 7 1.75 8.37 6.21
C LEU A 7 1.61 6.94 5.65
N PHE A 8 0.38 6.49 5.42
CA PHE A 8 0.09 5.18 4.83
C PHE A 8 0.55 5.08 3.37
N ILE A 9 0.37 6.14 2.57
CA ILE A 9 0.88 6.19 1.19
C ILE A 9 2.41 6.12 1.18
N PHE A 10 3.08 6.83 2.08
CA PHE A 10 4.55 6.82 2.16
C PHE A 10 5.14 5.45 2.48
N LEU A 11 4.36 4.57 3.11
CA LEU A 11 4.74 3.18 3.35
C LEU A 11 5.13 2.42 2.07
N PHE A 12 4.50 2.77 0.94
CA PHE A 12 4.68 2.09 -0.34
C PHE A 12 5.67 2.80 -1.29
N ILE A 13 6.17 3.98 -0.94
CA ILE A 13 7.09 4.75 -1.80
C ILE A 13 8.54 4.33 -1.53
N PRO A 14 9.23 3.68 -2.51
CA PRO A 14 10.61 3.23 -2.33
C PRO A 14 11.61 4.36 -2.10
N ALA A 15 11.37 5.54 -2.70
CA ALA A 15 12.26 6.70 -2.59
C ALA A 15 12.36 7.25 -1.15
N LEU A 16 11.32 7.04 -0.33
CA LEU A 16 11.24 7.52 1.05
C LEU A 16 11.51 6.42 2.08
N ASN A 17 12.05 5.26 1.66
CA ASN A 17 12.27 4.14 2.56
C ASN A 17 13.37 4.45 3.60
N PRO A 18 13.02 4.60 4.89
CA PRO A 18 13.99 4.84 5.95
C PRO A 18 14.87 3.62 6.26
N ALA A 19 14.45 2.42 5.83
CA ALA A 19 15.23 1.20 6.00
C ALA A 19 16.37 1.06 4.98
N ARG A 20 16.52 2.00 4.04
CA ARG A 20 17.64 2.05 3.11
C ARG A 20 18.88 2.64 3.80
N ILE A 21 19.50 1.85 4.66
CA ILE A 21 20.67 2.25 5.48
C ILE A 21 22.02 1.95 4.81
N SER A 22 22.02 1.27 3.66
CA SER A 22 23.21 1.00 2.85
C SER A 22 22.81 0.89 1.39
N GLU A 23 23.77 1.14 0.48
CA GLU A 23 23.52 1.02 -0.95
C GLU A 23 23.07 -0.40 -1.35
N ASN A 24 23.56 -1.41 -0.64
CA ASN A 24 23.24 -2.81 -0.88
C ASN A 24 21.98 -3.28 -0.14
N ILE A 25 21.48 -2.52 0.85
CA ILE A 25 20.29 -2.85 1.65
C ILE A 25 19.09 -2.10 1.14
N SER A 26 17.98 -2.79 0.94
CA SER A 26 16.68 -2.19 0.59
C SER A 26 16.70 -1.27 -0.63
N ARG A 27 17.58 -1.56 -1.59
CA ARG A 27 17.63 -0.81 -2.85
C ARG A 27 16.31 -1.01 -3.60
N ASN A 28 15.64 0.07 -3.96
CA ASN A 28 14.39 0.07 -4.73
C ASN A 28 13.20 -0.68 -4.10
N VAL A 29 13.23 -0.97 -2.79
CA VAL A 29 12.10 -1.53 -2.07
C VAL A 29 11.46 -0.50 -1.14
N SER A 30 10.14 -0.62 -0.93
CA SER A 30 9.41 0.24 0.00
C SER A 30 9.63 -0.19 1.45
N LEU A 31 9.27 0.69 2.41
CA LEU A 31 9.29 0.35 3.82
C LEU A 31 8.40 -0.87 4.12
N PHE A 32 7.25 -1.00 3.44
CA PHE A 32 6.37 -2.16 3.54
C PHE A 32 7.11 -3.45 3.17
N THR A 33 7.77 -3.48 2.02
CA THR A 33 8.54 -4.65 1.59
C THR A 33 9.70 -4.95 2.53
N SER A 34 10.39 -3.92 3.04
CA SER A 34 11.46 -4.08 4.02
C SER A 34 10.98 -4.69 5.34
N GLY A 35 9.74 -4.39 5.76
CA GLY A 35 9.16 -4.91 7.00
C GLY A 35 8.56 -6.31 6.91
N PHE A 36 8.15 -6.76 5.71
CA PHE A 36 7.47 -8.05 5.55
C PHE A 36 8.24 -9.08 4.70
N ALA A 37 9.23 -8.67 3.93
CA ALA A 37 9.98 -9.55 3.03
C ALA A 37 11.45 -9.67 3.45
N TYR A 38 11.73 -10.38 4.54
CA TYR A 38 13.09 -10.60 5.07
C TYR A 38 14.05 -11.16 4.02
N GLY A 39 13.59 -12.11 3.20
CA GLY A 39 14.39 -12.70 2.13
C GLY A 39 14.82 -11.69 1.07
N THR A 40 13.94 -10.77 0.68
CA THR A 40 14.26 -9.69 -0.26
C THR A 40 15.20 -8.67 0.39
N TYR A 41 15.03 -8.43 1.68
CA TYR A 41 15.86 -7.51 2.45
C TYR A 41 17.29 -8.00 2.58
N THR A 42 17.48 -9.29 2.83
CA THR A 42 18.79 -9.91 3.05
C THR A 42 19.51 -10.35 1.77
N LYS A 43 18.79 -10.60 0.68
CA LYS A 43 19.34 -11.15 -0.57
C LYS A 43 20.54 -10.35 -1.11
N ASN A 44 20.47 -9.04 -1.03
CA ASN A 44 21.53 -8.16 -1.54
C ASN A 44 22.75 -8.08 -0.60
N ILE A 45 22.60 -8.52 0.66
CA ILE A 45 23.62 -8.46 1.71
C ILE A 45 24.22 -9.84 2.01
N GLU A 46 23.68 -10.88 1.40
CA GLU A 46 24.10 -12.25 1.66
C GLU A 46 25.63 -12.39 1.59
N ARG A 47 26.28 -11.74 0.61
CA ARG A 47 27.74 -11.72 0.49
C ARG A 47 28.44 -11.05 1.68
N ALA A 48 27.88 -9.99 2.21
CA ALA A 48 28.44 -9.27 3.37
C ALA A 48 28.27 -10.08 4.67
N LEU A 49 27.16 -10.79 4.79
CA LEU A 49 26.87 -11.69 5.91
C LEU A 49 27.77 -12.93 5.90
N ILE A 50 27.89 -13.60 4.75
CA ILE A 50 28.74 -14.80 4.59
C ILE A 50 30.21 -14.46 4.84
N ARG A 51 30.67 -13.29 4.42
CA ARG A 51 32.04 -12.82 4.61
C ARG A 51 32.29 -12.22 6.01
N GLY A 52 31.28 -12.17 6.88
CA GLY A 52 31.40 -11.65 8.23
C GLY A 52 31.65 -10.13 8.32
N TRP A 53 31.39 -9.37 7.24
CA TRP A 53 31.56 -7.90 7.25
C TRP A 53 30.48 -7.21 8.06
N LEU A 54 29.32 -7.81 8.17
CA LEU A 54 28.17 -7.31 8.91
C LEU A 54 27.57 -8.44 9.76
N PRO A 55 27.40 -8.25 11.08
CA PRO A 55 26.78 -9.25 11.93
C PRO A 55 25.26 -9.27 11.70
N TYR A 56 24.68 -10.47 11.77
CA TYR A 56 23.25 -10.70 11.54
C TYR A 56 22.33 -9.86 12.44
N TYR A 57 22.75 -9.59 13.68
CA TYR A 57 21.91 -8.83 14.60
C TYR A 57 21.58 -7.41 14.11
N VAL A 58 22.50 -6.76 13.36
CA VAL A 58 22.28 -5.40 12.83
C VAL A 58 21.13 -5.39 11.83
N ILE A 59 21.10 -6.40 10.95
CA ILE A 59 20.04 -6.55 9.96
C ILE A 59 18.72 -6.90 10.63
N ASN A 60 18.77 -7.79 11.62
CA ASN A 60 17.58 -8.15 12.37
C ASN A 60 16.96 -6.93 13.09
N ILE A 61 17.78 -6.06 13.69
CA ILE A 61 17.30 -4.80 14.29
C ILE A 61 16.61 -3.93 13.24
N ALA A 62 17.23 -3.72 12.08
CA ALA A 62 16.64 -2.93 11.00
C ALA A 62 15.34 -3.55 10.48
N PHE A 63 15.30 -4.87 10.31
CA PHE A 63 14.11 -5.60 9.86
C PHE A 63 12.96 -5.50 10.88
N PHE A 64 13.20 -5.83 12.15
CA PHE A 64 12.17 -5.76 13.17
C PHE A 64 11.69 -4.32 13.40
N SER A 65 12.60 -3.34 13.34
CA SER A 65 12.21 -1.92 13.39
C SER A 65 11.32 -1.55 12.21
N SER A 66 11.65 -1.97 11.00
CA SER A 66 10.81 -1.74 9.82
C SER A 66 9.43 -2.41 9.95
N MET A 67 9.38 -3.62 10.48
CA MET A 67 8.13 -4.34 10.74
C MET A 67 7.26 -3.61 11.77
N ILE A 68 7.85 -3.14 12.87
CA ILE A 68 7.16 -2.36 13.91
C ILE A 68 6.64 -1.05 13.31
N ALA A 69 7.43 -0.37 12.46
CA ALA A 69 6.98 0.82 11.75
C ALA A 69 5.74 0.55 10.90
N CYS A 70 5.74 -0.53 10.12
CA CYS A 70 4.60 -0.93 9.30
C CYS A 70 3.34 -1.17 10.15
N ILE A 71 3.47 -1.92 11.25
CA ILE A 71 2.37 -2.18 12.18
C ILE A 71 1.85 -0.86 12.77
N GLY A 72 2.74 0.04 13.20
CA GLY A 72 2.38 1.36 13.71
C GLY A 72 1.61 2.22 12.69
N ILE A 73 2.06 2.23 11.43
CA ILE A 73 1.39 2.95 10.34
C ILE A 73 0.01 2.37 10.04
N ILE A 74 -0.11 1.04 10.00
CA ILE A 74 -1.40 0.36 9.81
C ILE A 74 -2.34 0.68 10.97
N ALA A 75 -1.85 0.67 12.21
CA ALA A 75 -2.64 1.05 13.39
C ALA A 75 -3.13 2.51 13.31
N CYS A 76 -2.29 3.44 12.82
CA CYS A 76 -2.71 4.82 12.55
C CYS A 76 -3.79 4.91 11.47
N GLY A 77 -3.68 4.13 10.40
CA GLY A 77 -4.69 4.05 9.35
C GLY A 77 -6.04 3.56 9.89
N LEU A 78 -6.04 2.43 10.59
CA LEU A 78 -7.23 1.85 11.20
C LEU A 78 -7.85 2.79 12.25
N GLY A 79 -7.03 3.37 13.14
CA GLY A 79 -7.48 4.35 14.11
C GLY A 79 -8.16 5.56 13.45
N SER A 80 -7.60 6.03 12.34
CA SER A 80 -8.18 7.12 11.56
C SER A 80 -9.56 6.78 10.98
N CYS A 81 -9.74 5.57 10.46
CA CYS A 81 -11.03 5.08 9.97
C CYS A 81 -12.07 4.98 11.09
N VAL A 82 -11.70 4.37 12.21
CA VAL A 82 -12.60 4.16 13.36
C VAL A 82 -12.98 5.48 14.05
N SER A 83 -12.19 6.54 13.90
CA SER A 83 -12.47 7.86 14.49
C SER A 83 -13.75 8.54 13.99
N VAL A 84 -14.46 7.95 13.03
CA VAL A 84 -15.73 8.46 12.48
C VAL A 84 -16.94 8.07 13.35
N GLY A 85 -16.83 7.02 14.18
CA GLY A 85 -17.94 6.53 14.99
C GLY A 85 -18.31 7.41 16.19
N ASN A 86 -19.08 6.84 17.14
CA ASN A 86 -19.55 7.50 18.36
C ASN A 86 -18.39 7.81 19.35
N ASN A 87 -18.67 8.49 20.44
CA ASN A 87 -17.64 8.97 21.38
C ASN A 87 -16.78 7.85 21.96
N LYS A 88 -17.38 6.68 22.22
CA LYS A 88 -16.64 5.49 22.67
C LYS A 88 -15.65 5.01 21.63
N LEU A 89 -16.09 4.91 20.37
CA LEU A 89 -15.25 4.52 19.24
C LEU A 89 -14.15 5.54 18.96
N LYS A 90 -14.48 6.84 18.99
CA LYS A 90 -13.49 7.93 18.83
C LYS A 90 -12.37 7.83 19.87
N ARG A 91 -12.70 7.51 21.10
CA ARG A 91 -11.70 7.39 22.16
C ARG A 91 -10.74 6.22 21.94
N TYR A 92 -11.26 5.04 21.54
CA TYR A 92 -10.42 3.91 21.13
C TYR A 92 -9.57 4.22 19.89
N ALA A 93 -10.16 4.92 18.93
CA ALA A 93 -9.45 5.37 17.73
C ALA A 93 -8.26 6.28 18.06
N HIS A 94 -8.45 7.24 18.98
CA HIS A 94 -7.35 8.11 19.41
C HIS A 94 -6.28 7.35 20.19
N ILE A 95 -6.63 6.35 21.00
CA ILE A 95 -5.65 5.46 21.65
C ILE A 95 -4.84 4.69 20.60
N ALA A 96 -5.50 4.15 19.56
CA ALA A 96 -4.81 3.45 18.49
C ALA A 96 -3.88 4.38 17.69
N LEU A 97 -4.29 5.63 17.45
CA LEU A 97 -3.47 6.65 16.79
C LEU A 97 -2.24 7.03 17.64
N ILE A 98 -2.40 7.21 18.95
CA ILE A 98 -1.31 7.51 19.90
C ILE A 98 -0.33 6.33 19.93
N ALA A 99 -0.83 5.11 20.13
CA ALA A 99 0.00 3.92 20.16
C ALA A 99 0.72 3.69 18.80
N GLY A 100 0.01 3.80 17.68
CA GLY A 100 0.58 3.63 16.35
C GLY A 100 1.66 4.66 16.03
N SER A 101 1.41 5.93 16.29
CA SER A 101 2.39 6.99 16.03
C SER A 101 3.62 6.90 16.94
N SER A 102 3.46 6.50 18.21
CA SER A 102 4.60 6.27 19.12
C SER A 102 5.43 5.07 18.68
N LEU A 103 4.82 4.00 18.20
CA LEU A 103 5.53 2.85 17.61
C LEU A 103 6.33 3.24 16.37
N VAL A 104 5.78 4.10 15.49
CA VAL A 104 6.51 4.61 14.33
C VAL A 104 7.74 5.39 14.77
N ILE A 105 7.62 6.31 15.71
CA ILE A 105 8.76 7.11 16.21
C ILE A 105 9.82 6.19 16.82
N LEU A 106 9.42 5.26 17.68
CA LEU A 106 10.35 4.33 18.32
C LEU A 106 11.09 3.46 17.29
N SER A 107 10.38 2.98 16.27
CA SER A 107 10.97 2.17 15.22
C SER A 107 11.99 2.93 14.36
N MET A 108 11.79 4.23 14.14
CA MET A 108 12.78 5.07 13.44
C MET A 108 14.09 5.17 14.21
N PHE A 109 14.05 5.25 15.54
CA PHE A 109 15.27 5.19 16.36
C PHE A 109 15.99 3.84 16.20
N GLY A 110 15.26 2.72 16.11
CA GLY A 110 15.84 1.41 15.86
C GLY A 110 16.55 1.32 14.48
N ILE A 111 15.97 1.92 13.46
CA ILE A 111 16.59 2.00 12.12
C ILE A 111 17.85 2.86 12.16
N LEU A 112 17.80 4.04 12.81
CA LEU A 112 18.98 4.90 12.98
C LEU A 112 20.07 4.22 13.79
N TYR A 113 19.71 3.45 14.81
CA TYR A 113 20.68 2.67 15.58
C TYR A 113 21.38 1.62 14.71
N SER A 114 20.64 0.91 13.86
CA SER A 114 21.23 -0.03 12.89
C SER A 114 22.18 0.68 11.92
N TYR A 115 21.81 1.87 11.43
CA TYR A 115 22.65 2.69 10.58
C TYR A 115 23.96 3.06 11.27
N ASN A 116 23.90 3.54 12.51
CA ASN A 116 25.10 3.88 13.28
C ASN A 116 26.02 2.66 13.52
N LEU A 117 25.44 1.49 13.71
CA LEU A 117 26.23 0.24 13.82
C LEU A 117 26.96 -0.09 12.52
N ILE A 118 26.34 0.17 11.36
CA ILE A 118 27.00 0.00 10.05
C ILE A 118 28.13 1.00 9.89
N CYS A 119 27.90 2.27 10.25
CA CYS A 119 28.94 3.31 10.19
C CYS A 119 30.13 3.04 11.11
N SER A 120 29.89 2.38 12.25
CA SER A 120 30.94 2.00 13.21
C SER A 120 31.67 0.70 12.82
N SER A 121 31.24 0.02 11.76
CA SER A 121 31.85 -1.22 11.31
C SER A 121 33.25 -0.97 10.67
N PRO A 122 34.25 -1.85 10.92
CA PRO A 122 35.57 -1.74 10.29
C PRO A 122 35.53 -1.86 8.75
N ASN A 123 34.44 -2.37 8.18
CA ASN A 123 34.23 -2.54 6.75
C ASN A 123 33.31 -1.48 6.11
N VAL A 124 33.22 -0.29 6.67
CA VAL A 124 32.34 0.82 6.21
C VAL A 124 32.44 1.07 4.71
N ASN A 125 33.67 1.12 4.16
CA ASN A 125 33.90 1.38 2.73
C ASN A 125 33.29 0.33 1.80
N ARG A 126 33.11 -0.90 2.28
CA ARG A 126 32.52 -2.02 1.51
C ARG A 126 31.00 -2.10 1.68
N LEU A 127 30.51 -1.61 2.81
CA LEU A 127 29.09 -1.60 3.12
C LEU A 127 28.36 -0.40 2.52
N ALA A 128 29.09 0.64 2.12
CA ALA A 128 28.58 1.89 1.53
C ALA A 128 27.31 2.39 2.28
N PRO A 129 27.46 2.86 3.55
CA PRO A 129 26.32 3.34 4.32
C PRO A 129 25.69 4.54 3.64
N ILE A 130 24.35 4.57 3.60
CA ILE A 130 23.59 5.72 3.10
C ILE A 130 22.74 6.22 4.26
N GLU A 131 22.78 7.56 4.46
CA GLU A 131 21.91 8.17 5.45
C GLU A 131 20.45 7.98 5.06
N PRO A 132 19.62 7.42 5.96
CA PRO A 132 18.22 7.14 5.66
C PRO A 132 17.37 8.42 5.67
N ALA A 133 17.54 9.29 4.68
CA ALA A 133 16.88 10.61 4.61
C ALA A 133 15.34 10.53 4.78
N GLY A 134 14.73 9.42 4.43
CA GLY A 134 13.29 9.19 4.58
C GLY A 134 12.79 9.22 6.03
N TYR A 135 13.65 8.93 7.02
CA TYR A 135 13.22 8.86 8.43
C TYR A 135 12.61 10.16 8.95
N VAL A 136 13.12 11.31 8.50
CA VAL A 136 12.65 12.63 8.94
C VAL A 136 11.16 12.80 8.62
N PHE A 137 10.73 12.42 7.41
CA PHE A 137 9.32 12.49 7.01
C PHE A 137 8.41 11.65 7.91
N PHE A 138 8.83 10.41 8.19
CA PHE A 138 8.04 9.52 9.06
C PHE A 138 7.98 10.04 10.50
N VAL A 139 9.10 10.52 11.05
CA VAL A 139 9.15 11.08 12.41
C VAL A 139 8.29 12.33 12.52
N VAL A 140 8.43 13.29 11.59
CA VAL A 140 7.67 14.55 11.62
C VAL A 140 6.17 14.28 11.49
N LEU A 141 5.75 13.46 10.53
CA LEU A 141 4.34 13.12 10.37
C LEU A 141 3.79 12.37 11.56
N ALA A 142 4.52 11.38 12.10
CA ALA A 142 4.11 10.64 13.28
C ALA A 142 4.02 11.54 14.51
N ALA A 143 4.94 12.48 14.70
CA ALA A 143 4.89 13.45 15.80
C ALA A 143 3.67 14.38 15.69
N ILE A 144 3.34 14.88 14.50
CA ILE A 144 2.15 15.70 14.28
C ILE A 144 0.88 14.87 14.57
N ILE A 145 0.81 13.62 14.08
CA ILE A 145 -0.33 12.73 14.35
C ILE A 145 -0.47 12.47 15.85
N LEU A 146 0.63 12.24 16.55
CA LEU A 146 0.65 12.00 17.99
C LEU A 146 0.11 13.20 18.77
N ILE A 147 0.62 14.40 18.49
CA ILE A 147 0.16 15.64 19.14
C ILE A 147 -1.32 15.88 18.87
N CYS A 148 -1.74 15.80 17.61
CA CYS A 148 -3.15 15.97 17.23
C CYS A 148 -4.06 14.93 17.89
N SER A 149 -3.59 13.69 18.02
CA SER A 149 -4.37 12.61 18.65
C SER A 149 -4.50 12.79 20.15
N ILE A 150 -3.45 13.27 20.84
CA ILE A 150 -3.50 13.59 22.27
C ILE A 150 -4.48 14.75 22.51
N ILE A 151 -4.39 15.84 21.73
CA ILE A 151 -5.31 16.98 21.86
C ILE A 151 -6.76 16.53 21.61
N SER A 152 -6.97 15.71 20.59
CA SER A 152 -8.31 15.20 20.26
C SER A 152 -8.84 14.25 21.35
N PHE A 153 -7.97 13.42 21.92
CA PHE A 153 -8.33 12.52 23.03
C PHE A 153 -8.80 13.29 24.26
N ILE A 154 -8.10 14.38 24.61
CA ILE A 154 -8.46 15.25 25.76
C ILE A 154 -9.78 15.97 25.50
N LYS A 155 -10.04 16.40 24.24
CA LYS A 155 -11.27 17.12 23.88
C LYS A 155 -12.49 16.19 23.70
N THR A 156 -12.26 14.88 23.54
CA THR A 156 -13.37 13.93 23.35
C THR A 156 -14.02 13.63 24.70
N PRO A 157 -15.34 13.89 24.85
CA PRO A 157 -16.04 13.63 26.12
C PRO A 157 -15.96 12.16 26.52
N ALA A 158 -16.02 11.90 27.82
CA ALA A 158 -16.04 10.53 28.30
C ALA A 158 -17.33 9.84 27.82
N PRO A 159 -17.24 8.58 27.35
CA PRO A 159 -18.41 7.84 26.93
C PRO A 159 -19.33 7.56 28.13
N GLU A 160 -20.62 7.57 27.93
CA GLU A 160 -21.59 7.14 28.94
C GLU A 160 -21.41 5.66 29.27
N LYS A 161 -21.73 5.25 30.51
CA LYS A 161 -21.49 3.88 31.00
C LYS A 161 -22.17 2.81 30.13
N ASP A 162 -23.33 3.13 29.57
CA ASP A 162 -24.15 2.21 28.76
C ASP A 162 -24.05 2.46 27.23
N GLU A 163 -23.15 3.37 26.81
CA GLU A 163 -22.95 3.65 25.38
C GLU A 163 -22.42 2.40 24.66
N LYS A 164 -23.24 1.81 23.79
CA LYS A 164 -22.81 0.71 22.93
C LYS A 164 -21.94 1.27 21.81
N CYS A 165 -20.92 0.50 21.40
CA CYS A 165 -20.17 0.85 20.19
C CYS A 165 -21.10 0.82 18.98
N HIS A 166 -21.43 1.97 18.44
CA HIS A 166 -22.26 2.11 17.26
C HIS A 166 -21.39 2.67 16.12
N ILE A 167 -21.37 1.93 15.04
CA ILE A 167 -20.70 2.34 13.80
C ILE A 167 -21.80 2.99 12.96
N ASP A 168 -21.55 4.19 12.47
CA ASP A 168 -22.49 4.87 11.58
C ASP A 168 -22.75 4.03 10.33
N ALA A 169 -23.99 3.99 9.86
CA ALA A 169 -24.40 3.16 8.73
C ALA A 169 -23.51 3.34 7.47
N PRO A 170 -23.08 4.55 7.08
CA PRO A 170 -22.16 4.72 5.96
C PRO A 170 -20.82 4.02 6.16
N LEU A 171 -20.26 4.07 7.38
CA LEU A 171 -18.99 3.43 7.69
C LEU A 171 -19.14 1.91 7.73
N GLN A 172 -20.26 1.39 8.23
CA GLN A 172 -20.57 -0.03 8.21
C GLN A 172 -20.64 -0.57 6.78
N LEU A 173 -21.34 0.13 5.88
CA LEU A 173 -21.42 -0.21 4.46
C LEU A 173 -20.04 -0.16 3.79
N PHE A 174 -19.25 0.86 4.09
CA PHE A 174 -17.88 0.97 3.58
C PHE A 174 -17.00 -0.21 4.04
N LEU A 175 -17.06 -0.59 5.32
CA LEU A 175 -16.31 -1.74 5.84
C LEU A 175 -16.75 -3.06 5.21
N MET A 176 -18.02 -3.21 4.86
CA MET A 176 -18.52 -4.39 4.14
C MET A 176 -17.97 -4.47 2.70
N ILE A 177 -17.79 -3.33 2.04
CA ILE A 177 -17.27 -3.26 0.66
C ILE A 177 -15.73 -3.32 0.64
N LEU A 178 -15.06 -2.89 1.72
CA LEU A 178 -13.62 -2.77 1.79
C LEU A 178 -12.84 -4.04 1.38
N PRO A 179 -13.19 -5.27 1.80
CA PRO A 179 -12.51 -6.47 1.36
C PRO A 179 -12.55 -6.66 -0.15
N PHE A 180 -13.69 -6.35 -0.78
CA PHE A 180 -13.84 -6.43 -2.24
C PHE A 180 -13.02 -5.37 -2.96
N LEU A 181 -12.94 -4.15 -2.43
CA LEU A 181 -12.08 -3.10 -2.96
C LEU A 181 -10.60 -3.49 -2.88
N ILE A 182 -10.16 -4.11 -1.79
CA ILE A 182 -8.79 -4.63 -1.64
C ILE A 182 -8.53 -5.72 -2.70
N LEU A 183 -9.46 -6.65 -2.88
CA LEU A 183 -9.31 -7.70 -3.91
C LEU A 183 -9.23 -7.10 -5.32
N VAL A 184 -10.10 -6.15 -5.66
CA VAL A 184 -10.06 -5.45 -6.95
C VAL A 184 -8.73 -4.74 -7.12
N PHE A 185 -8.22 -4.07 -6.08
CA PHE A 185 -6.91 -3.41 -6.14
C PHE A 185 -5.78 -4.42 -6.39
N ILE A 186 -5.75 -5.52 -5.65
CA ILE A 186 -4.71 -6.55 -5.80
C ILE A 186 -4.74 -7.17 -7.20
N PHE A 187 -5.92 -7.57 -7.68
CA PHE A 187 -6.01 -8.33 -8.93
C PHE A 187 -6.08 -7.46 -10.19
N SER A 188 -6.57 -6.22 -10.09
CA SER A 188 -6.72 -5.34 -11.26
C SER A 188 -5.63 -4.28 -11.36
N TYR A 189 -5.20 -3.67 -10.25
CA TYR A 189 -4.25 -2.56 -10.28
C TYR A 189 -2.81 -2.98 -10.06
N LEU A 190 -2.55 -3.96 -9.20
CA LEU A 190 -1.18 -4.42 -8.91
C LEU A 190 -0.46 -4.96 -10.16
N PRO A 191 -1.11 -5.72 -11.06
CA PRO A 191 -0.49 -6.16 -12.31
C PRO A 191 -0.10 -5.00 -13.25
N LEU A 192 -0.82 -3.87 -13.20
CA LEU A 192 -0.48 -2.67 -13.99
C LEU A 192 0.90 -2.09 -13.63
N TRP A 193 1.40 -2.38 -12.41
CA TRP A 193 2.77 -2.03 -12.04
C TRP A 193 3.83 -2.63 -12.95
N GLY A 194 3.53 -3.76 -13.57
CA GLY A 194 4.39 -4.40 -14.57
C GLY A 194 4.54 -3.58 -15.85
N TRP A 195 3.60 -2.68 -16.18
CA TRP A 195 3.67 -1.86 -17.40
C TRP A 195 4.86 -0.91 -17.43
N ARG A 196 5.45 -0.58 -16.27
CA ARG A 196 6.68 0.21 -16.20
C ARG A 196 7.83 -0.41 -17.00
N TYR A 197 7.90 -1.75 -17.08
CA TYR A 197 8.94 -2.45 -17.83
C TYR A 197 8.86 -2.18 -19.33
N ALA A 198 7.69 -1.82 -19.87
CA ALA A 198 7.51 -1.48 -21.26
C ALA A 198 8.22 -0.17 -21.68
N PHE A 199 8.66 0.65 -20.74
CA PHE A 199 9.40 1.88 -20.99
C PHE A 199 10.91 1.71 -20.91
N PHE A 200 11.38 0.50 -20.58
CA PHE A 200 12.80 0.19 -20.43
C PHE A 200 13.21 -0.91 -21.39
N ASP A 201 14.48 -0.89 -21.81
CA ASP A 201 15.12 -2.03 -22.48
C ASP A 201 15.53 -3.03 -21.40
N TYR A 202 14.61 -3.95 -21.08
CA TYR A 202 14.71 -4.84 -19.93
C TYR A 202 14.95 -6.27 -20.39
N SER A 203 16.03 -6.87 -19.89
CA SER A 203 16.29 -8.30 -19.97
C SER A 203 16.02 -8.98 -18.62
N ALA A 204 15.63 -10.25 -18.65
CA ALA A 204 15.29 -10.97 -17.42
C ALA A 204 16.52 -11.02 -16.46
N GLY A 205 16.35 -10.39 -15.30
CA GLY A 205 17.41 -10.26 -14.28
C GLY A 205 18.06 -8.88 -14.19
N ASP A 206 17.79 -7.98 -15.12
CA ASP A 206 18.31 -6.61 -15.09
C ASP A 206 17.58 -5.74 -14.06
N VAL A 207 18.27 -4.68 -13.63
CA VAL A 207 17.69 -3.65 -12.75
C VAL A 207 17.19 -2.51 -13.63
N LEU A 208 15.98 -2.01 -13.35
CA LEU A 208 15.45 -0.81 -14.00
C LEU A 208 16.32 0.38 -13.63
N SER A 209 17.17 0.84 -14.55
CA SER A 209 17.98 2.05 -14.43
C SER A 209 17.55 3.09 -15.47
N MET A 210 17.86 4.36 -15.22
CA MET A 210 17.58 5.42 -16.19
C MET A 210 18.42 5.26 -17.47
N GLU A 211 19.53 4.54 -17.42
CA GLU A 211 20.37 4.24 -18.58
C GLU A 211 19.64 3.34 -19.60
N ASN A 212 18.75 2.47 -19.10
CA ASN A 212 17.96 1.54 -19.92
C ASN A 212 16.60 2.13 -20.33
N TRP A 213 16.38 3.43 -20.08
CA TRP A 213 15.13 4.09 -20.44
C TRP A 213 15.05 4.30 -21.96
N VAL A 214 14.08 3.64 -22.63
CA VAL A 214 13.85 3.73 -24.09
C VAL A 214 12.55 4.43 -24.47
N GLY A 215 11.83 4.95 -23.47
CA GLY A 215 10.56 5.65 -23.70
C GLY A 215 9.52 4.78 -24.38
N PHE A 216 8.94 5.28 -25.48
CA PHE A 216 7.87 4.61 -26.20
C PHE A 216 8.36 3.66 -27.32
N LYS A 217 9.63 3.28 -27.36
CA LYS A 217 10.20 2.40 -28.40
C LYS A 217 9.39 1.10 -28.53
N TRP A 218 9.14 0.42 -27.44
CA TRP A 218 8.41 -0.85 -27.43
C TRP A 218 6.92 -0.71 -27.75
N PHE A 219 6.35 0.48 -27.60
CA PHE A 219 4.98 0.76 -28.04
C PHE A 219 4.88 1.05 -29.53
N LYS A 220 5.95 1.56 -30.16
CA LYS A 220 5.99 1.84 -31.61
C LYS A 220 6.34 0.60 -32.42
N ALA A 221 7.25 -0.23 -31.94
CA ALA A 221 7.74 -1.41 -32.63
C ALA A 221 6.62 -2.33 -33.19
N PRO A 222 5.53 -2.63 -32.50
CA PRO A 222 4.44 -3.45 -33.02
C PRO A 222 3.69 -2.79 -34.17
N PHE A 223 3.72 -1.46 -34.31
CA PHE A 223 3.05 -0.74 -35.40
C PHE A 223 3.93 -0.53 -36.62
N GLU A 224 5.24 -0.74 -36.52
CA GLU A 224 6.18 -0.65 -37.62
C GLU A 224 6.07 -1.86 -38.57
N ASN A 225 5.78 -3.03 -38.05
CA ASN A 225 5.56 -4.24 -38.83
C ASN A 225 4.09 -4.33 -39.27
N ALA A 226 3.86 -4.38 -40.61
CA ALA A 226 2.53 -4.40 -41.21
C ALA A 226 1.67 -5.59 -40.75
N ALA A 227 2.26 -6.78 -40.57
CA ALA A 227 1.55 -7.99 -40.16
C ALA A 227 1.10 -7.83 -38.67
N THR A 228 2.02 -7.46 -37.79
CA THR A 228 1.73 -7.25 -36.37
C THR A 228 0.70 -6.12 -36.16
N ARG A 229 0.81 -5.04 -36.93
CA ARG A 229 -0.16 -3.93 -36.90
C ARG A 229 -1.57 -4.39 -37.26
N SER A 230 -1.74 -5.20 -38.29
CA SER A 230 -3.06 -5.71 -38.72
C SER A 230 -3.69 -6.58 -37.60
N ASP A 231 -2.88 -7.42 -36.96
CA ASP A 231 -3.32 -8.28 -35.89
C ASP A 231 -3.71 -7.47 -34.65
N ILE A 232 -2.92 -6.47 -34.26
CA ILE A 232 -3.23 -5.58 -33.14
C ILE A 232 -4.53 -4.82 -33.42
N ILE A 233 -4.72 -4.25 -34.60
CA ILE A 233 -5.95 -3.53 -34.94
C ILE A 233 -7.16 -4.47 -34.87
N ARG A 234 -7.03 -5.71 -35.33
CA ARG A 234 -8.08 -6.72 -35.27
C ARG A 234 -8.44 -7.05 -33.82
N VAL A 235 -7.43 -7.29 -32.95
CA VAL A 235 -7.64 -7.60 -31.55
C VAL A 235 -8.26 -6.41 -30.81
N LEU A 236 -7.73 -5.20 -31.01
CA LEU A 236 -8.28 -3.98 -30.42
C LEU A 236 -9.73 -3.76 -30.81
N ARG A 237 -10.07 -3.89 -32.12
CA ARG A 237 -11.45 -3.77 -32.59
C ARG A 237 -12.37 -4.77 -31.90
N ASN A 238 -11.96 -6.03 -31.82
CA ASN A 238 -12.77 -7.07 -31.20
C ASN A 238 -12.94 -6.81 -29.68
N THR A 239 -11.85 -6.44 -29.00
CA THR A 239 -11.90 -6.12 -27.57
C THR A 239 -12.78 -4.90 -27.28
N LEU A 240 -12.63 -3.83 -28.07
CA LEU A 240 -13.47 -2.63 -27.92
C LEU A 240 -14.94 -2.92 -28.24
N ALA A 241 -15.21 -3.72 -29.27
CA ALA A 241 -16.57 -4.10 -29.61
C ALA A 241 -17.22 -4.93 -28.48
N MET A 242 -16.53 -5.94 -27.96
CA MET A 242 -17.04 -6.78 -26.87
C MET A 242 -17.19 -6.00 -25.58
N SER A 243 -16.20 -5.18 -25.22
CA SER A 243 -16.27 -4.33 -24.01
C SER A 243 -17.35 -3.25 -24.14
N GLY A 244 -17.46 -2.62 -25.32
CA GLY A 244 -18.52 -1.65 -25.61
C GLY A 244 -19.92 -2.27 -25.51
N LEU A 245 -20.11 -3.45 -26.08
CA LEU A 245 -21.35 -4.22 -25.91
C LEU A 245 -21.63 -4.53 -24.43
N GLY A 246 -20.62 -4.98 -23.69
CA GLY A 246 -20.74 -5.24 -22.25
C GLY A 246 -21.16 -3.99 -21.46
N ILE A 247 -20.58 -2.84 -21.77
CA ILE A 247 -20.96 -1.56 -21.13
C ILE A 247 -22.39 -1.17 -21.53
N LEU A 248 -22.74 -1.25 -22.81
CA LEU A 248 -24.08 -0.93 -23.28
C LEU A 248 -25.15 -1.85 -22.69
N THR A 249 -24.85 -3.14 -22.53
CA THR A 249 -25.79 -4.10 -21.94
C THR A 249 -25.83 -4.07 -20.42
N SER A 250 -24.87 -3.43 -19.75
CA SER A 250 -24.83 -3.33 -18.28
C SER A 250 -26.04 -2.60 -17.69
N TRP A 251 -26.73 -1.78 -18.48
CA TRP A 251 -27.97 -1.12 -18.09
C TRP A 251 -29.17 -2.07 -18.04
N CYS A 252 -29.14 -3.16 -18.81
CA CYS A 252 -30.27 -4.11 -18.87
C CYS A 252 -30.61 -4.72 -17.52
N PRO A 253 -29.66 -5.25 -16.71
CA PRO A 253 -29.96 -5.75 -15.37
C PRO A 253 -30.55 -4.68 -14.45
N MET A 254 -30.10 -3.44 -14.58
CA MET A 254 -30.61 -2.32 -13.77
C MET A 254 -32.07 -1.98 -14.12
N PHE A 255 -32.38 -1.87 -15.41
CA PHE A 255 -33.77 -1.70 -15.85
C PHE A 255 -34.64 -2.88 -15.42
N PHE A 256 -34.14 -4.10 -15.57
CA PHE A 256 -34.86 -5.30 -15.14
C PHE A 256 -35.16 -5.29 -13.64
N ALA A 257 -34.21 -4.89 -12.82
CA ALA A 257 -34.40 -4.77 -11.38
C ALA A 257 -35.46 -3.70 -11.02
N ILE A 258 -35.48 -2.58 -11.74
CA ILE A 258 -36.49 -1.52 -11.57
C ILE A 258 -37.88 -2.05 -11.95
N PHE A 259 -38.01 -2.71 -13.11
CA PHE A 259 -39.28 -3.33 -13.53
C PHE A 259 -39.78 -4.38 -12.53
N LEU A 260 -38.88 -5.21 -12.00
CA LEU A 260 -39.21 -6.18 -10.97
C LEU A 260 -39.74 -5.52 -9.69
N ALA A 261 -39.15 -4.41 -9.29
CA ALA A 261 -39.62 -3.66 -8.13
C ALA A 261 -41.02 -3.08 -8.30
N GLU A 262 -41.42 -2.70 -9.54
CA GLU A 262 -42.71 -2.12 -9.91
C GLU A 262 -43.84 -3.15 -9.98
N ILE A 263 -43.51 -4.48 -10.10
CA ILE A 263 -44.51 -5.50 -10.16
C ILE A 263 -45.26 -5.63 -8.83
N ARG A 264 -46.54 -5.23 -8.83
CA ARG A 264 -47.44 -5.27 -7.67
C ARG A 264 -47.77 -6.69 -7.22
N ASN A 265 -47.81 -7.66 -8.15
CA ASN A 265 -48.16 -9.03 -7.83
C ASN A 265 -46.95 -9.79 -7.26
N THR A 266 -46.98 -10.04 -5.94
CA THR A 266 -45.90 -10.71 -5.22
C THR A 266 -45.60 -12.13 -5.70
N LYS A 267 -46.61 -12.86 -6.20
CA LYS A 267 -46.43 -14.23 -6.73
C LYS A 267 -45.65 -14.21 -8.05
N VAL A 268 -46.03 -13.32 -8.98
CA VAL A 268 -45.36 -13.14 -10.26
C VAL A 268 -43.90 -12.66 -10.04
N ARG A 269 -43.68 -11.69 -9.13
CA ARG A 269 -42.34 -11.21 -8.79
C ARG A 269 -41.44 -12.34 -8.25
N ARG A 270 -41.97 -13.20 -7.36
CA ARG A 270 -41.18 -14.34 -6.83
C ARG A 270 -40.83 -15.35 -7.91
N VAL A 271 -41.75 -15.68 -8.78
CA VAL A 271 -41.51 -16.63 -9.89
C VAL A 271 -40.39 -16.10 -10.79
N ILE A 272 -40.43 -14.82 -11.19
CA ILE A 272 -39.42 -14.22 -12.04
C ILE A 272 -38.06 -14.15 -11.32
N GLN A 273 -38.04 -13.78 -10.03
CA GLN A 273 -36.81 -13.76 -9.21
C GLN A 273 -36.18 -15.15 -9.00
N THR A 274 -36.97 -16.22 -9.11
CA THR A 274 -36.45 -17.58 -8.98
C THR A 274 -35.91 -18.13 -10.29
N LEU A 275 -36.39 -17.59 -11.43
CA LEU A 275 -35.98 -18.00 -12.78
C LEU A 275 -34.79 -17.21 -13.32
N THR A 276 -34.45 -16.08 -12.71
CA THR A 276 -33.27 -15.23 -13.05
C THR A 276 -32.13 -15.38 -12.04
#